data_175cc3c7deab694dde8749b934e89a6e
#
_entry.id   175cc3c7deab694dde8749b934e89a6e
#
_cell.length_a   1.000
_cell.length_b   1.000
_cell.length_c   1.000
_cell.angle_alpha   90.00
_cell.angle_beta   90.00
_cell.angle_gamma   90.00
#
_symmetry.space_group_name_H-M   'P 1'
#
loop_
_entity.id
_entity.type
_entity.pdbx_description
1 polymer ?
#
loop_
_entity_poly.entity_id
_entity_poly.type
_entity_poly.pdbx_seq_one_letter_code
_entity_poly.pdbx_strand_id
1 'polypeptide(L)'
;MRGRTWLPAKPKPPSKPKVADDVREAVDALATPVVAKLKKRYCKMPKNPQFNWPDDLFTRWHREALYFVVVMRTPHGRPPTIETHAARMEHAGNGKFNLAVPMRRGWNTFKKNATPEECLKEISESICF
;
A
#
# COMPACT_ATOMS: atom_id res chain seq x y z
N MET A 1 37.36 17.51 -31.62
CA MET A 1 36.94 17.35 -31.01
C MET A 1 36.39 16.84 -30.86
N ARG A 2 36.28 16.51 -30.54
CA ARG A 2 35.68 16.16 -30.12
C ARG A 2 35.04 16.09 -29.72
N GLY A 3 35.53 16.23 -30.17
CA GLY A 3 34.38 16.64 -29.76
C GLY A 3 33.44 15.71 -29.11
N ARG A 4 33.41 15.81 -28.04
CA ARG A 4 32.45 15.15 -27.31
C ARG A 4 31.13 15.85 -27.44
N THR A 5 30.23 15.21 -28.09
CA THR A 5 28.88 15.68 -28.05
C THR A 5 28.34 15.49 -26.65
N TRP A 6 28.08 16.57 -26.01
CA TRP A 6 27.43 16.54 -24.75
C TRP A 6 25.98 16.22 -24.98
N LEU A 7 25.65 14.95 -24.92
CA LEU A 7 24.25 14.60 -24.88
C LEU A 7 23.74 14.90 -23.48
N PRO A 8 22.69 15.69 -23.35
CA PRO A 8 22.09 15.88 -22.05
C PRO A 8 21.67 14.53 -21.49
N ALA A 9 21.92 14.33 -20.22
CA ALA A 9 21.45 13.13 -19.56
C ALA A 9 19.95 12.97 -19.83
N LYS A 10 19.52 11.74 -20.06
CA LYS A 10 18.10 11.50 -20.20
C LYS A 10 17.38 12.14 -19.03
N PRO A 11 16.32 12.91 -19.27
CA PRO A 11 15.57 13.47 -18.16
C PRO A 11 15.12 12.35 -17.26
N LYS A 12 15.38 12.50 -16.00
CA LYS A 12 14.86 11.55 -15.01
C LYS A 12 13.34 11.54 -15.15
N PRO A 13 12.73 10.36 -15.07
CA PRO A 13 11.28 10.35 -15.02
C PRO A 13 10.81 11.26 -13.89
N PRO A 14 9.73 12.00 -14.06
CA PRO A 14 9.27 12.89 -13.01
C PRO A 14 9.09 12.09 -11.72
N SER A 15 9.73 12.58 -10.66
CA SER A 15 9.53 11.97 -9.35
C SER A 15 8.07 12.10 -8.99
N LYS A 16 7.55 11.08 -8.32
CA LYS A 16 6.18 11.12 -7.83
C LYS A 16 6.01 12.33 -6.91
N PRO A 17 4.84 12.99 -6.95
CA PRO A 17 4.61 14.14 -6.09
C PRO A 17 4.82 13.81 -4.62
N LYS A 18 5.63 14.59 -3.94
CA LYS A 18 5.91 14.39 -2.54
C LYS A 18 4.67 14.61 -1.69
N VAL A 19 4.51 13.77 -0.68
CA VAL A 19 3.45 13.92 0.30
C VAL A 19 3.97 14.79 1.42
N ALA A 20 3.29 15.90 1.69
CA ALA A 20 3.62 16.75 2.81
C ALA A 20 3.32 16.02 4.13
N ASP A 21 4.05 16.36 5.19
CA ASP A 21 3.91 15.71 6.49
C ASP A 21 2.50 15.84 7.06
N ASP A 22 1.86 17.00 6.88
CA ASP A 22 0.49 17.21 7.33
C ASP A 22 -0.51 16.32 6.59
N VAL A 23 -0.27 16.06 5.31
CA VAL A 23 -1.09 15.12 4.52
C VAL A 23 -0.89 13.70 5.03
N ARG A 24 0.35 13.31 5.33
CA ARG A 24 0.63 11.98 5.90
C ARG A 24 -0.09 11.78 7.23
N GLU A 25 -0.02 12.78 8.10
CA GLU A 25 -0.70 12.73 9.40
C GLU A 25 -2.22 12.60 9.23
N ALA A 26 -2.79 13.39 8.32
CA ALA A 26 -4.23 13.34 8.06
C ALA A 26 -4.66 11.98 7.51
N VAL A 27 -3.89 11.43 6.58
CA VAL A 27 -4.18 10.11 6.00
C VAL A 27 -4.05 9.02 7.06
N ASP A 28 -3.00 9.09 7.89
CA ASP A 28 -2.80 8.11 8.97
C ASP A 28 -3.97 8.14 9.96
N ALA A 29 -4.45 9.33 10.30
CA ALA A 29 -5.60 9.47 11.19
C ALA A 29 -6.86 8.85 10.60
N LEU A 30 -7.07 9.02 9.29
CA LEU A 30 -8.20 8.42 8.59
C LEU A 30 -8.04 6.90 8.44
N ALA A 31 -6.81 6.43 8.25
CA ALA A 31 -6.53 5.02 8.04
C ALA A 31 -6.65 4.19 9.34
N THR A 32 -6.35 4.79 10.48
CA THR A 32 -6.34 4.09 11.76
C THR A 32 -7.64 3.30 12.04
N PRO A 33 -8.84 3.90 11.95
CA PRO A 33 -10.07 3.14 12.18
C PRO A 33 -10.33 2.08 11.11
N VAL A 34 -9.91 2.33 9.88
CA VAL A 34 -10.07 1.36 8.79
C VAL A 34 -9.20 0.13 9.06
N VAL A 35 -7.95 0.35 9.45
CA VAL A 35 -7.03 -0.74 9.80
C VAL A 35 -7.58 -1.54 10.98
N ALA A 36 -8.07 -0.87 12.01
CA ALA A 36 -8.64 -1.54 13.18
C ALA A 36 -9.83 -2.42 12.79
N LYS A 37 -10.71 -1.91 11.95
CA LYS A 37 -11.88 -2.65 11.46
C LYS A 37 -11.49 -3.87 10.65
N LEU A 38 -10.55 -3.72 9.73
CA LEU A 38 -10.07 -4.81 8.88
C LEU A 38 -9.32 -5.86 9.70
N LYS A 39 -8.51 -5.42 10.65
CA LYS A 39 -7.77 -6.31 11.52
C LYS A 39 -8.74 -7.16 12.34
N LYS A 40 -9.78 -6.56 12.88
CA LYS A 40 -10.81 -7.28 13.63
C LYS A 40 -11.56 -8.29 12.76
N ARG A 41 -11.77 -7.96 11.48
CA ARG A 41 -12.51 -8.81 10.55
C ARG A 41 -11.69 -10.00 10.05
N TYR A 42 -10.42 -9.76 9.71
CA TYR A 42 -9.62 -10.74 8.96
C TYR A 42 -8.47 -11.38 9.75
N CYS A 43 -7.93 -10.69 10.75
CA CYS A 43 -6.75 -11.19 11.47
C CYS A 43 -7.17 -12.13 12.60
N LYS A 44 -7.56 -13.34 12.21
CA LYS A 44 -8.01 -14.36 13.16
C LYS A 44 -7.38 -15.70 12.79
N MET A 45 -6.92 -16.42 13.79
CA MET A 45 -6.42 -17.76 13.59
C MET A 45 -7.59 -18.69 13.24
N PRO A 46 -7.53 -19.45 12.14
CA PRO A 46 -8.55 -20.42 11.82
C PRO A 46 -8.51 -21.59 12.80
N LYS A 47 -9.62 -22.33 12.90
CA LYS A 47 -9.73 -23.48 13.81
C LYS A 47 -8.70 -24.56 13.49
N ASN A 48 -8.50 -24.83 12.19
CA ASN A 48 -7.53 -25.81 11.71
C ASN A 48 -6.59 -25.12 10.73
N PRO A 49 -5.50 -24.51 11.21
CA PRO A 49 -4.61 -23.75 10.33
C PRO A 49 -3.77 -24.67 9.44
N GLN A 50 -4.25 -24.92 8.24
CA GLN A 50 -3.53 -25.69 7.23
C GLN A 50 -2.76 -24.78 6.26
N PHE A 51 -3.23 -23.55 6.11
CA PHE A 51 -2.70 -22.58 5.20
C PHE A 51 -2.30 -21.31 5.95
N ASN A 52 -1.56 -20.44 5.28
CA ASN A 52 -1.22 -19.15 5.86
C ASN A 52 -2.49 -18.37 6.18
N TRP A 53 -2.50 -17.64 7.28
CA TRP A 53 -3.63 -16.79 7.64
C TRP A 53 -3.15 -15.40 8.05
N PRO A 54 -3.99 -14.35 7.85
CA PRO A 54 -3.64 -13.01 8.30
C PRO A 54 -3.55 -12.96 9.83
N ASP A 55 -2.41 -12.54 10.36
CA ASP A 55 -2.16 -12.45 11.79
C ASP A 55 -2.17 -11.00 12.26
N ASP A 56 -1.74 -10.09 11.40
CA ASP A 56 -1.71 -8.67 11.71
C ASP A 56 -1.86 -7.86 10.43
N LEU A 57 -2.24 -6.60 10.59
CA LEU A 57 -2.41 -5.66 9.51
C LEU A 57 -1.97 -4.29 10.01
N PHE A 58 -1.14 -3.62 9.25
CA PHE A 58 -0.70 -2.27 9.56
C PHE A 58 -0.41 -1.50 8.29
N THR A 59 -0.22 -0.18 8.41
CA THR A 59 0.16 0.66 7.28
C THR A 59 1.60 1.12 7.41
N ARG A 60 2.25 1.30 6.27
CA ARG A 60 3.64 1.74 6.23
C ARG A 60 3.81 2.69 5.05
N TRP A 61 4.32 3.89 5.32
CA TRP A 61 4.74 4.79 4.25
C TRP A 61 6.07 4.31 3.68
N HIS A 62 6.11 4.20 2.37
CA HIS A 62 7.36 3.97 1.65
C HIS A 62 7.37 4.93 0.48
N ARG A 63 8.32 5.87 0.52
CA ARG A 63 8.36 6.97 -0.44
C ARG A 63 7.02 7.70 -0.42
N GLU A 64 6.38 7.86 -1.55
CA GLU A 64 5.16 8.65 -1.67
C GLU A 64 3.90 7.78 -1.70
N ALA A 65 3.97 6.61 -1.10
CA ALA A 65 2.84 5.70 -1.08
C ALA A 65 2.63 5.11 0.32
N LEU A 66 1.37 4.95 0.68
CA LEU A 66 0.98 4.26 1.91
C LEU A 66 0.63 2.82 1.55
N TYR A 67 1.37 1.88 2.11
CA TYR A 67 1.16 0.45 1.88
C TYR A 67 0.35 -0.15 3.01
N PHE A 68 -0.64 -0.95 2.67
CA PHE A 68 -1.36 -1.79 3.62
C PHE A 68 -0.65 -3.13 3.65
N VAL A 69 0.01 -3.40 4.77
CA VAL A 69 0.86 -4.57 4.95
C VAL A 69 0.10 -5.60 5.79
N VAL A 70 -0.01 -6.81 5.25
CA VAL A 70 -0.61 -7.93 5.96
C VAL A 70 0.51 -8.87 6.40
N VAL A 71 0.55 -9.17 7.67
CA VAL A 71 1.47 -10.16 8.21
C VAL A 71 0.75 -11.51 8.19
N MET A 72 1.22 -12.40 7.31
CA MET A 72 0.66 -13.75 7.20
C MET A 72 1.46 -14.68 8.08
N ARG A 73 0.78 -15.43 8.92
CA ARG A 73 1.44 -16.46 9.74
C ARG A 73 1.43 -17.77 8.98
N THR A 74 2.57 -18.46 9.02
CA THR A 74 2.72 -19.73 8.34
C THR A 74 2.49 -20.88 9.32
N PRO A 75 1.76 -21.95 8.93
CA PRO A 75 1.47 -23.07 9.84
C PRO A 75 2.72 -23.81 10.30
N HIS A 76 3.76 -23.81 9.49
CA HIS A 76 4.97 -24.57 9.75
C HIS A 76 6.13 -23.74 10.26
N GLY A 77 5.93 -22.45 10.43
CA GLY A 77 6.85 -21.58 11.15
C GLY A 77 8.23 -21.33 10.55
N ARG A 78 8.41 -21.49 9.20
CA ARG A 78 9.72 -21.25 8.57
C ARG A 78 9.61 -20.56 7.23
N PRO A 79 9.64 -19.25 7.17
CA PRO A 79 9.65 -18.33 8.30
C PRO A 79 8.31 -18.33 9.03
N PRO A 80 8.29 -17.91 10.30
CA PRO A 80 7.01 -17.92 11.06
C PRO A 80 5.99 -16.95 10.51
N THR A 81 6.44 -15.85 9.91
CA THR A 81 5.57 -14.85 9.31
C THR A 81 6.11 -14.38 7.98
N ILE A 82 5.22 -13.95 7.11
CA ILE A 82 5.55 -13.36 5.81
C ILE A 82 4.75 -12.08 5.69
N GLU A 83 5.42 -10.99 5.31
CA GLU A 83 4.72 -9.74 5.00
C GLU A 83 4.29 -9.75 3.55
N THR A 84 3.03 -9.39 3.31
CA THR A 84 2.49 -9.21 1.97
C THR A 84 1.79 -7.86 1.89
N HIS A 85 1.59 -7.37 0.70
CA HIS A 85 0.87 -6.12 0.50
C HIS A 85 -0.55 -6.41 0.04
N ALA A 86 -1.53 -5.77 0.68
CA ALA A 86 -2.93 -5.89 0.29
C ALA A 86 -3.35 -4.77 -0.64
N ALA A 87 -2.79 -3.58 -0.46
CA ALA A 87 -3.13 -2.40 -1.25
C ALA A 87 -2.05 -1.34 -1.05
N ARG A 88 -2.04 -0.36 -1.93
CA ARG A 88 -1.26 0.86 -1.72
C ARG A 88 -2.02 2.07 -2.21
N MET A 89 -1.85 3.19 -1.51
CA MET A 89 -2.35 4.50 -1.91
C MET A 89 -1.14 5.34 -2.31
N GLU A 90 -0.97 5.58 -3.60
CA GLU A 90 0.14 6.34 -4.13
C GLU A 90 -0.28 7.78 -4.36
N HIS A 91 0.50 8.73 -3.83
CA HIS A 91 0.17 10.14 -3.95
C HIS A 91 0.20 10.59 -5.41
N ALA A 92 -0.89 11.14 -5.86
CA ALA A 92 -1.03 11.63 -7.23
C ALA A 92 -0.86 13.14 -7.34
N GLY A 93 -0.69 13.83 -6.23
CA GLY A 93 -0.58 15.29 -6.14
C GLY A 93 -1.82 15.89 -5.48
N ASN A 94 -1.64 17.04 -4.86
CA ASN A 94 -2.73 17.83 -4.25
C ASN A 94 -3.57 17.04 -3.23
N GLY A 95 -2.93 16.12 -2.50
CA GLY A 95 -3.63 15.33 -1.51
C GLY A 95 -4.56 14.27 -2.10
N LYS A 96 -4.44 13.99 -3.40
CA LYS A 96 -5.17 12.93 -4.07
C LYS A 96 -4.31 11.70 -4.21
N PHE A 97 -4.91 10.54 -4.29
CA PHE A 97 -4.19 9.27 -4.30
C PHE A 97 -4.74 8.34 -5.38
N ASN A 98 -3.84 7.49 -5.88
CA ASN A 98 -4.21 6.38 -6.73
C ASN A 98 -4.19 5.12 -5.87
N LEU A 99 -5.30 4.40 -5.86
CA LEU A 99 -5.41 3.15 -5.13
C LEU A 99 -5.05 2.00 -6.07
N ALA A 100 -4.11 1.18 -5.66
CA ALA A 100 -3.70 0.02 -6.43
C ALA A 100 -3.70 -1.24 -5.56
N VAL A 101 -3.93 -2.37 -6.18
CA VAL A 101 -3.88 -3.67 -5.53
C VAL A 101 -2.84 -4.55 -6.23
N PRO A 102 -2.18 -5.45 -5.50
CA PRO A 102 -1.20 -6.32 -6.12
C PRO A 102 -1.87 -7.34 -7.02
N MET A 103 -1.25 -7.56 -8.15
CA MET A 103 -1.66 -8.57 -9.11
C MET A 103 -0.54 -9.59 -9.22
N ARG A 104 -0.78 -10.66 -9.97
CA ARG A 104 0.22 -11.70 -10.20
C ARG A 104 1.51 -11.11 -10.75
N ARG A 105 1.41 -10.06 -11.57
CA ARG A 105 2.56 -9.32 -12.11
C ARG A 105 2.33 -7.84 -11.91
N GLY A 106 2.97 -7.29 -10.86
CA GLY A 106 2.90 -5.86 -10.60
C GLY A 106 1.64 -5.42 -9.88
N TRP A 107 1.22 -4.22 -10.17
CA TRP A 107 0.12 -3.56 -9.49
C TRP A 107 -0.97 -3.16 -10.47
N ASN A 108 -2.21 -3.30 -10.06
CA ASN A 108 -3.35 -2.84 -10.84
C ASN A 108 -3.94 -1.61 -10.16
N THR A 109 -3.95 -0.48 -10.87
CA THR A 109 -4.57 0.74 -10.35
C THR A 109 -6.08 0.59 -10.43
N PHE A 110 -6.69 0.61 -9.28
CA PHE A 110 -8.10 0.35 -9.09
C PHE A 110 -8.92 1.65 -9.09
N LYS A 111 -8.36 2.73 -8.57
CA LYS A 111 -9.00 4.03 -8.49
C LYS A 111 -7.93 5.11 -8.63
N LYS A 112 -8.20 6.10 -9.46
CA LYS A 112 -7.23 7.16 -9.75
C LYS A 112 -7.69 8.50 -9.22
N ASN A 113 -6.73 9.28 -8.75
CA ASN A 113 -6.93 10.69 -8.38
C ASN A 113 -8.11 10.88 -7.42
N ALA A 114 -8.17 10.02 -6.42
CA ALA A 114 -9.25 9.99 -5.44
C ALA A 114 -8.81 10.62 -4.12
N THR A 115 -9.79 11.04 -3.32
CA THR A 115 -9.49 11.52 -1.98
C THR A 115 -9.05 10.35 -1.10
N PRO A 116 -8.29 10.60 0.00
CA PRO A 116 -7.95 9.54 0.92
C PRO A 116 -9.18 8.80 1.46
N GLU A 117 -10.26 9.54 1.73
CA GLU A 117 -11.51 8.95 2.22
C GLU A 117 -12.09 7.96 1.22
N GLU A 118 -12.11 8.33 -0.05
CA GLU A 118 -12.61 7.45 -1.11
C GLU A 118 -11.75 6.18 -1.24
N CYS A 119 -10.43 6.34 -1.18
CA CYS A 119 -9.52 5.19 -1.24
C CYS A 119 -9.74 4.25 -0.05
N LEU A 120 -9.84 4.81 1.15
CA LEU A 120 -10.01 4.02 2.37
C LEU A 120 -11.37 3.32 2.40
N LYS A 121 -12.40 3.97 1.88
CA LYS A 121 -13.72 3.36 1.74
C LYS A 121 -13.67 2.14 0.84
N GLU A 122 -13.01 2.26 -0.31
CA GLU A 122 -12.83 1.12 -1.22
C GLU A 122 -12.05 -0.02 -0.57
N ILE A 123 -11.00 0.32 0.17
CA ILE A 123 -10.22 -0.69 0.88
C ILE A 123 -11.09 -1.44 1.89
N SER A 124 -11.92 -0.71 2.64
CA SER A 124 -12.75 -1.34 3.66
C SER A 124 -13.91 -2.15 3.11
N GLU A 125 -14.40 -1.83 1.92
CA GLU A 125 -15.58 -2.45 1.34
C GLU A 125 -15.28 -3.51 0.28
N SER A 126 -14.22 -3.30 -0.51
CA SER A 126 -13.98 -4.09 -1.72
C SER A 126 -12.76 -4.99 -1.66
N ILE A 127 -11.83 -4.74 -0.76
CA ILE A 127 -10.59 -5.51 -0.70
C ILE A 127 -10.71 -6.62 0.33
N CYS A 128 -10.46 -7.85 -0.12
CA CYS A 128 -10.42 -9.03 0.74
C CYS A 128 -8.96 -9.44 0.97
N PHE A 129 -8.70 -9.94 2.14
CA PHE A 129 -7.37 -10.43 2.52
C PHE A 129 -7.34 -11.94 2.62
#